data_7cb7be769a2ee723effb0c40dbb6073a
#
_entry.id   7cb7be769a2ee723effb0c40dbb6073a
#
_cell.length_a   1.000
_cell.length_b   1.000
_cell.length_c   1.000
_cell.angle_alpha   90.00
_cell.angle_beta   90.00
_cell.angle_gamma   90.00
#
_symmetry.space_group_name_H-M   'P 1'
#
loop_
_entity.id
_entity.type
_entity.pdbx_description
1 polymer ?
#
loop_
_entity_poly.entity_id
_entity_poly.type
_entity_poly.pdbx_seq_one_letter_code
_entity_poly.pdbx_strand_id
1 'polypeptide(L)'
;MSKDDLLLFLQKVDSLFPINLSDKTDLNILAEKFISLGTVFYVYDNNDIVGLIAGYNNDDVNHCAYISVLAVLPNYQGKGYASKLISDFTNDCINKNIKRIELFTHKTNENAIKMYKKNGFVIDENNKSRPDDVKFYKEI
;
A
#
# COMPACT_ATOMS: atom_id res chain seq x y z
N MET A 1 -11.31 -4.92 11.39
CA MET A 1 -9.91 -4.88 11.93
C MET A 1 -9.80 -3.83 13.00
N SER A 2 -9.18 -4.14 14.12
CA SER A 2 -8.92 -3.18 15.17
C SER A 2 -7.64 -2.38 14.89
N LYS A 3 -7.52 -1.22 15.54
CA LYS A 3 -6.29 -0.42 15.47
C LYS A 3 -5.10 -1.21 16.02
N ASP A 4 -5.30 -2.00 17.08
CA ASP A 4 -4.22 -2.78 17.70
C ASP A 4 -3.69 -3.86 16.74
N ASP A 5 -4.56 -4.55 16.02
CA ASP A 5 -4.16 -5.55 15.03
C ASP A 5 -3.39 -4.90 13.89
N LEU A 6 -3.84 -3.75 13.42
CA LEU A 6 -3.17 -2.99 12.37
C LEU A 6 -1.80 -2.50 12.83
N LEU A 7 -1.72 -1.93 14.04
CA LEU A 7 -0.46 -1.47 14.60
C LEU A 7 0.55 -2.62 14.74
N LEU A 8 0.10 -3.77 15.24
CA LEU A 8 0.96 -4.94 15.38
C LEU A 8 1.54 -5.37 14.02
N PHE A 9 0.72 -5.39 12.97
CA PHE A 9 1.19 -5.72 11.64
C PHE A 9 2.21 -4.69 11.13
N LEU A 10 1.93 -3.40 11.29
CA LEU A 10 2.87 -2.34 10.88
C LEU A 10 4.21 -2.47 11.60
N GLN A 11 4.21 -2.82 12.88
CA GLN A 11 5.43 -3.07 13.63
C GLN A 11 6.22 -4.28 13.07
N LYS A 12 5.52 -5.34 12.68
CA LYS A 12 6.15 -6.54 12.10
C LYS A 12 6.82 -6.27 10.76
N VAL A 13 6.25 -5.40 9.94
CA VAL A 13 6.76 -5.12 8.58
C VAL A 13 7.66 -3.88 8.52
N ASP A 14 7.79 -3.14 9.60
CA ASP A 14 8.49 -1.86 9.64
C ASP A 14 9.90 -1.95 9.04
N SER A 15 10.66 -2.96 9.41
CA SER A 15 12.03 -3.16 8.95
C SER A 15 12.15 -3.83 7.58
N LEU A 16 11.05 -4.23 6.96
CA LEU A 16 11.07 -4.86 5.63
C LEU A 16 11.19 -3.85 4.49
N PHE A 17 10.91 -2.57 4.76
CA PHE A 17 11.04 -1.51 3.77
C PHE A 17 12.48 -1.01 3.71
N PRO A 18 12.96 -0.53 2.54
CA PRO A 18 14.30 0.06 2.43
C PRO A 18 14.55 1.19 3.42
N ILE A 19 13.51 1.99 3.69
CA ILE A 19 13.48 2.96 4.78
C ILE A 19 12.34 2.55 5.69
N ASN A 20 12.63 2.38 6.98
CA ASN A 20 11.61 1.95 7.94
C ASN A 20 10.44 2.94 7.96
N LEU A 21 9.22 2.41 8.07
CA LEU A 21 8.02 3.26 8.20
C LEU A 21 8.13 4.17 9.42
N SER A 22 8.69 3.67 10.53
CA SER A 22 8.87 4.42 11.77
C SER A 22 9.86 5.58 11.64
N ASP A 23 10.72 5.58 10.64
CA ASP A 23 11.60 6.72 10.34
C ASP A 23 10.85 7.86 9.64
N LYS A 24 9.71 7.58 9.04
CA LYS A 24 8.90 8.56 8.31
C LYS A 24 7.75 9.11 9.15
N THR A 25 7.19 8.30 10.04
CA THR A 25 5.99 8.64 10.81
C THR A 25 5.90 7.77 12.05
N ASP A 26 5.15 8.23 13.05
CA ASP A 26 4.78 7.41 14.19
C ASP A 26 3.77 6.35 13.77
N LEU A 27 4.04 5.07 14.07
CA LEU A 27 3.19 3.96 13.63
C LEU A 27 1.81 3.98 14.28
N ASN A 28 1.66 4.50 15.51
CA ASN A 28 0.37 4.70 16.14
C ASN A 28 -0.47 5.72 15.38
N ILE A 29 0.13 6.84 15.00
CA ILE A 29 -0.53 7.89 14.21
C ILE A 29 -0.93 7.33 12.85
N LEU A 30 -0.06 6.58 12.21
CA LEU A 30 -0.35 5.97 10.91
C LEU A 30 -1.51 4.98 10.99
N ALA A 31 -1.50 4.09 11.99
CA ALA A 31 -2.59 3.14 12.21
C ALA A 31 -3.93 3.84 12.46
N GLU A 32 -3.94 4.88 13.30
CA GLU A 32 -5.13 5.66 13.57
C GLU A 32 -5.67 6.32 12.31
N LYS A 33 -4.79 6.88 11.48
CA LYS A 33 -5.17 7.54 10.24
C LYS A 33 -5.78 6.54 9.25
N PHE A 34 -5.23 5.33 9.14
CA PHE A 34 -5.80 4.30 8.27
C PHE A 34 -7.18 3.86 8.74
N ILE A 35 -7.37 3.69 10.04
CA ILE A 35 -8.66 3.29 10.60
C ILE A 35 -9.71 4.39 10.42
N SER A 36 -9.33 5.65 10.63
CA SER A 36 -10.28 6.78 10.60
C SER A 36 -10.60 7.26 9.19
N LEU A 37 -9.61 7.29 8.30
CA LEU A 37 -9.69 7.96 6.99
C LEU A 37 -9.37 7.05 5.82
N GLY A 38 -8.73 5.92 6.07
CA GLY A 38 -8.21 5.04 5.02
C GLY A 38 -9.13 3.88 4.67
N THR A 39 -8.69 3.15 3.66
CA THR A 39 -9.27 1.87 3.24
C THR A 39 -8.20 0.80 3.43
N VAL A 40 -8.55 -0.29 4.10
CA VAL A 40 -7.61 -1.36 4.45
C VAL A 40 -8.19 -2.70 4.02
N PHE A 41 -7.41 -3.49 3.28
CA PHE A 41 -7.68 -4.90 3.01
C PHE A 41 -6.54 -5.75 3.56
N TYR A 42 -6.83 -6.95 4.00
CA TYR A 42 -5.83 -7.79 4.67
C TYR A 42 -6.10 -9.27 4.44
N VAL A 43 -5.06 -10.07 4.69
CA VAL A 43 -5.11 -11.53 4.62
C VAL A 43 -4.73 -12.10 5.99
N TYR A 44 -5.56 -12.99 6.52
CA TYR A 44 -5.26 -13.74 7.74
C TYR A 44 -4.71 -15.13 7.41
N ASP A 45 -3.82 -15.61 8.26
CA ASP A 45 -3.46 -17.01 8.36
C ASP A 45 -3.17 -17.33 9.84
N ASN A 46 -3.75 -18.41 10.36
CA ASN A 46 -3.61 -18.81 11.77
C ASN A 46 -3.90 -17.67 12.77
N ASN A 47 -4.96 -16.90 12.51
CA ASN A 47 -5.40 -15.77 13.32
C ASN A 47 -4.45 -14.55 13.32
N ASP A 48 -3.41 -14.57 12.49
CA ASP A 48 -2.49 -13.44 12.30
C ASP A 48 -2.69 -12.79 10.94
N ILE A 49 -2.53 -11.47 10.87
CA ILE A 49 -2.47 -10.76 9.60
C ILE A 49 -1.11 -11.05 8.98
N VAL A 50 -1.12 -11.55 7.74
CA VAL A 50 0.10 -11.92 7.01
C VAL A 50 0.35 -11.07 5.78
N GLY A 51 -0.65 -10.31 5.36
CA GLY A 51 -0.55 -9.35 4.26
C GLY A 51 -1.57 -8.25 4.43
N LEU A 52 -1.25 -7.03 3.96
CA LEU A 52 -2.12 -5.88 4.12
C LEU A 52 -1.82 -4.83 3.07
N ILE A 53 -2.88 -4.19 2.57
CA ILE A 53 -2.82 -2.97 1.79
C ILE A 53 -3.63 -1.89 2.50
N ALA A 54 -3.08 -0.69 2.59
CA ALA A 54 -3.74 0.46 3.18
C ALA A 54 -3.50 1.70 2.33
N GLY A 55 -4.53 2.46 2.12
CA GLY A 55 -4.46 3.67 1.33
C GLY A 55 -5.68 4.54 1.50
N TYR A 56 -5.83 5.52 0.63
CA TYR A 56 -6.89 6.51 0.67
C TYR A 56 -7.58 6.56 -0.68
N ASN A 57 -8.89 6.36 -0.70
CA ASN A 57 -9.68 6.34 -1.93
C ASN A 57 -11.02 7.05 -1.80
N ASN A 58 -11.05 8.11 -1.01
CA ASN A 58 -12.26 8.91 -0.75
C ASN A 58 -12.19 10.33 -1.35
N ASP A 59 -11.29 10.58 -2.30
CA ASP A 59 -11.18 11.85 -3.00
C ASP A 59 -12.20 11.91 -4.13
N ASP A 60 -13.36 12.51 -3.84
CA ASP A 60 -14.46 12.67 -4.80
C ASP A 60 -14.35 13.93 -5.65
N VAL A 61 -13.28 14.69 -5.49
CA VAL A 61 -12.97 15.89 -6.31
C VAL A 61 -12.04 15.52 -7.45
N ASN A 62 -10.89 14.93 -7.14
CA ASN A 62 -9.87 14.57 -8.13
C ASN A 62 -10.01 13.13 -8.63
N HIS A 63 -10.83 12.32 -7.99
CA HIS A 63 -11.04 10.90 -8.32
C HIS A 63 -9.73 10.11 -8.35
N CYS A 64 -8.81 10.43 -7.44
CA CYS A 64 -7.49 9.83 -7.34
C CYS A 64 -7.35 9.13 -5.99
N ALA A 65 -6.82 7.91 -6.01
CA ALA A 65 -6.49 7.16 -4.81
C ALA A 65 -4.98 7.07 -4.61
N TYR A 66 -4.58 6.81 -3.38
CA TYR A 66 -3.18 6.66 -3.02
C TYR A 66 -2.98 5.41 -2.17
N ILE A 67 -2.08 4.53 -2.60
CA ILE A 67 -1.66 3.39 -1.80
C ILE A 67 -0.47 3.82 -0.94
N SER A 68 -0.64 3.77 0.37
CA SER A 68 0.38 4.17 1.35
C SER A 68 1.26 3.01 1.77
N VAL A 69 0.68 1.84 2.03
CA VAL A 69 1.39 0.65 2.49
C VAL A 69 0.85 -0.58 1.77
N LEU A 70 1.75 -1.40 1.27
CA LEU A 70 1.46 -2.75 0.80
C LEU A 70 2.60 -3.63 1.29
N ALA A 71 2.29 -4.62 2.08
CA ALA A 71 3.29 -5.52 2.64
C ALA A 71 2.73 -6.93 2.84
N VAL A 72 3.58 -7.92 2.61
CA VAL A 72 3.30 -9.34 2.88
C VAL A 72 4.48 -9.88 3.68
N LEU A 73 4.20 -10.61 4.75
CA LEU A 73 5.26 -11.20 5.58
C LEU A 73 6.14 -12.14 4.75
N PRO A 74 7.46 -12.22 5.03
CA PRO A 74 8.41 -12.96 4.17
C PRO A 74 7.99 -14.39 3.85
N ASN A 75 7.48 -15.13 4.81
CA ASN A 75 7.08 -16.54 4.62
C ASN A 75 5.83 -16.70 3.75
N TYR A 76 5.13 -15.60 3.44
CA TYR A 76 3.89 -15.61 2.67
C TYR A 76 4.05 -14.93 1.30
N GLN A 77 5.25 -14.47 0.99
CA GLN A 77 5.56 -13.88 -0.32
C GLN A 77 5.62 -14.95 -1.40
N GLY A 78 5.35 -14.56 -2.66
CA GLY A 78 5.36 -15.49 -3.79
C GLY A 78 4.11 -16.34 -3.93
N LYS A 79 3.05 -16.07 -3.15
CA LYS A 79 1.79 -16.82 -3.16
C LYS A 79 0.62 -16.06 -3.78
N GLY A 80 0.88 -14.87 -4.33
CA GLY A 80 -0.15 -14.06 -4.99
C GLY A 80 -0.93 -13.13 -4.06
N TYR A 81 -0.57 -13.02 -2.78
CA TYR A 81 -1.31 -12.19 -1.82
C TYR A 81 -1.21 -10.70 -2.15
N ALA A 82 -0.04 -10.21 -2.59
CA ALA A 82 0.11 -8.81 -2.97
C ALA A 82 -0.79 -8.44 -4.15
N SER A 83 -0.84 -9.29 -5.18
CA SER A 83 -1.70 -9.08 -6.34
C SER A 83 -3.19 -9.12 -5.96
N LYS A 84 -3.57 -10.02 -5.06
CA LYS A 84 -4.93 -10.09 -4.52
C LYS A 84 -5.32 -8.81 -3.78
N LEU A 85 -4.42 -8.31 -2.93
CA LEU A 85 -4.66 -7.08 -2.17
C LEU A 85 -4.78 -5.86 -3.09
N ILE A 86 -3.94 -5.76 -4.11
CA ILE A 86 -4.04 -4.71 -5.12
C ILE A 86 -5.38 -4.79 -5.84
N SER A 87 -5.82 -5.99 -6.21
CA SER A 87 -7.11 -6.21 -6.87
C SER A 87 -8.28 -5.78 -5.96
N ASP A 88 -8.25 -6.16 -4.68
CA ASP A 88 -9.29 -5.78 -3.72
C ASP A 88 -9.39 -4.25 -3.57
N PHE A 89 -8.24 -3.59 -3.43
CA PHE A 89 -8.18 -2.13 -3.32
C PHE A 89 -8.67 -1.46 -4.61
N THR A 90 -8.25 -1.97 -5.77
CA THR A 90 -8.65 -1.44 -7.08
C THR A 90 -10.16 -1.55 -7.28
N ASN A 91 -10.76 -2.70 -6.94
CA ASN A 91 -12.20 -2.90 -7.07
C ASN A 91 -12.98 -1.94 -6.17
N ASP A 92 -12.50 -1.71 -4.96
CA ASP A 92 -13.11 -0.71 -4.06
C ASP A 92 -12.99 0.70 -4.64
N CYS A 93 -11.86 1.04 -5.24
CA CYS A 93 -11.67 2.31 -5.93
C CYS A 93 -12.66 2.49 -7.09
N ILE A 94 -12.85 1.46 -7.92
CA ILE A 94 -13.80 1.50 -9.04
C ILE A 94 -15.21 1.77 -8.52
N ASN A 95 -15.61 1.09 -7.44
CA ASN A 95 -16.93 1.27 -6.83
C ASN A 95 -17.13 2.68 -6.26
N LYS A 96 -16.05 3.36 -5.91
CA LYS A 96 -16.07 4.75 -5.40
C LYS A 96 -15.83 5.80 -6.48
N ASN A 97 -15.89 5.41 -7.76
CA ASN A 97 -15.67 6.30 -8.90
C ASN A 97 -14.27 6.93 -8.94
N ILE A 98 -13.29 6.25 -8.41
CA ILE A 98 -11.87 6.62 -8.55
C ILE A 98 -11.42 6.26 -9.96
N LYS A 99 -10.61 7.12 -10.57
CA LYS A 99 -10.14 6.96 -11.95
C LYS A 99 -8.65 6.70 -12.07
N ARG A 100 -7.90 6.94 -10.99
CA ARG A 100 -6.44 6.81 -10.99
C ARG A 100 -5.97 6.40 -9.60
N ILE A 101 -5.04 5.46 -9.54
CA ILE A 101 -4.35 5.06 -8.31
C ILE A 101 -2.89 5.45 -8.44
N GLU A 102 -2.33 6.09 -7.42
CA GLU A 102 -0.94 6.48 -7.35
C GLU A 102 -0.25 5.87 -6.14
N LEU A 103 1.06 5.68 -6.24
CA LEU A 103 1.89 5.24 -5.13
C LEU A 103 3.34 5.62 -5.35
N PHE A 104 4.12 5.58 -4.26
CA PHE A 104 5.57 5.70 -4.31
C PHE A 104 6.21 4.44 -3.75
N THR A 105 7.34 4.04 -4.31
CA THR A 105 8.20 3.01 -3.74
C THR A 105 9.66 3.45 -3.86
N HIS A 106 10.49 3.07 -2.88
CA HIS A 106 11.90 3.47 -2.91
C HIS A 106 12.59 2.87 -4.14
N LYS A 107 13.47 3.65 -4.77
CA LYS A 107 14.17 3.26 -6.01
C LYS A 107 15.00 1.98 -5.88
N THR A 108 15.40 1.61 -4.66
CA THR A 108 16.16 0.39 -4.40
C THR A 108 15.28 -0.84 -4.17
N ASN A 109 13.97 -0.67 -4.07
CA ASN A 109 13.05 -1.78 -3.83
C ASN A 109 12.68 -2.47 -5.15
N GLU A 110 13.62 -3.25 -5.69
CA GLU A 110 13.48 -3.89 -7.00
C GLU A 110 12.30 -4.87 -7.06
N ASN A 111 12.05 -5.61 -5.97
CA ASN A 111 10.94 -6.56 -5.90
C ASN A 111 9.58 -5.85 -5.97
N ALA A 112 9.43 -4.73 -5.25
CA ALA A 112 8.21 -3.93 -5.30
C ALA A 112 8.01 -3.31 -6.70
N ILE A 113 9.07 -2.78 -7.31
CA ILE A 113 9.01 -2.20 -8.65
C ILE A 113 8.50 -3.24 -9.65
N LYS A 114 9.06 -4.44 -9.64
CA LYS A 114 8.63 -5.54 -10.52
C LYS A 114 7.17 -5.92 -10.27
N MET A 115 6.78 -6.01 -9.01
CA MET A 115 5.43 -6.39 -8.62
C MET A 115 4.40 -5.36 -9.08
N TYR A 116 4.67 -4.06 -8.93
CA TYR A 116 3.76 -3.02 -9.39
C TYR A 116 3.63 -3.02 -10.92
N LYS A 117 4.75 -3.15 -11.64
CA LYS A 117 4.72 -3.26 -13.11
C LYS A 117 3.89 -4.47 -13.56
N LYS A 118 4.06 -5.61 -12.90
CA LYS A 118 3.28 -6.83 -13.19
C LYS A 118 1.79 -6.60 -13.01
N ASN A 119 1.39 -5.76 -12.08
CA ASN A 119 -0.01 -5.45 -11.79
C ASN A 119 -0.55 -4.25 -12.59
N GLY A 120 0.16 -3.83 -13.62
CA GLY A 120 -0.32 -2.82 -14.56
C GLY A 120 -0.03 -1.38 -14.19
N PHE A 121 0.77 -1.15 -13.14
CA PHE A 121 1.24 0.20 -12.81
C PHE A 121 2.37 0.61 -13.74
N VAL A 122 2.40 1.89 -14.09
CA VAL A 122 3.45 2.49 -14.92
C VAL A 122 4.17 3.60 -14.17
N ILE A 123 5.43 3.83 -14.52
CA ILE A 123 6.22 4.87 -13.88
C ILE A 123 5.77 6.24 -14.36
N ASP A 124 5.56 7.16 -13.42
CA ASP A 124 5.34 8.57 -13.69
C ASP A 124 6.70 9.28 -13.73
N GLU A 125 7.15 9.60 -14.93
CA GLU A 125 8.46 10.24 -15.16
C GLU A 125 8.52 11.69 -14.69
N ASN A 126 7.38 12.28 -14.33
CA ASN A 126 7.29 13.67 -13.87
C ASN A 126 7.46 13.81 -12.36
N ASN A 127 7.84 12.73 -11.67
CA ASN A 127 8.07 12.79 -10.22
C ASN A 127 9.35 13.60 -9.93
N LYS A 128 9.16 14.79 -9.32
CA LYS A 128 10.27 15.67 -8.90
C LYS A 128 10.29 15.92 -7.39
N SER A 129 9.22 15.51 -6.69
CA SER A 129 9.05 15.80 -5.27
C SER A 129 9.78 14.79 -4.36
N ARG A 130 10.04 13.59 -4.86
CA ARG A 130 10.69 12.50 -4.10
C ARG A 130 11.78 11.85 -4.94
N PRO A 131 12.99 12.42 -4.99
CA PRO A 131 14.04 11.96 -5.91
C PRO A 131 14.56 10.54 -5.62
N ASP A 132 14.39 10.05 -4.39
CA ASP A 132 14.81 8.69 -4.02
C ASP A 132 13.70 7.65 -4.22
N ASP A 133 12.51 8.08 -4.64
CA ASP A 133 11.37 7.23 -4.88
C ASP A 133 11.03 7.15 -6.38
N VAL A 134 10.42 6.04 -6.76
CA VAL A 134 9.74 5.87 -8.04
C VAL A 134 8.26 6.11 -7.81
N LYS A 135 7.65 7.00 -8.58
CA LYS A 135 6.20 7.20 -8.57
C LYS A 135 5.56 6.30 -9.61
N PHE A 136 4.56 5.54 -9.19
CA PHE A 136 3.74 4.73 -10.07
C PHE A 136 2.32 5.25 -10.13
N TYR A 137 1.65 5.00 -11.25
CA TYR A 137 0.22 5.23 -11.38
C TYR A 137 -0.43 4.15 -12.22
N LYS A 138 -1.74 4.02 -12.07
CA LYS A 138 -2.58 3.17 -12.91
C LYS A 138 -3.91 3.86 -13.13
N GLU A 139 -4.30 4.02 -14.40
CA GLU A 139 -5.63 4.46 -14.78
C GLU A 139 -6.60 3.28 -14.66
N ILE A 140 -7.75 3.51 -14.07
CA ILE A 140 -8.73 2.45 -13.81
C ILE A 140 -10.15 2.80 -14.29
#